data_80cc35f03db6e05a5c6e74dee39223d2
#
_entry.id   80cc35f03db6e05a5c6e74dee39223d2
#
_cell.length_a   1.000
_cell.length_b   1.000
_cell.length_c   1.000
_cell.angle_alpha   90.00
_cell.angle_beta   90.00
_cell.angle_gamma   90.00
#
_symmetry.space_group_name_H-M   'P 1'
#
loop_
_entity.id
_entity.type
_entity.pdbx_description
1 polymer ?
#
loop_
_entity_poly.entity_id
_entity_poly.type
_entity_poly.pdbx_seq_one_letter_code
_entity_poly.pdbx_strand_id
1 'polypeptide(L)'
;MTFDYPTPAQVPILKQLWQTAFGDAEEFLQDFFSTAFSPLRCRIAQVKEQTVGMLYWFDVACRDQKMAYLYALAVHPDHRGQGICRRLMENTQELLKSQGYSGALLVPQTEALRAMYAAFGYRDCTTVSETFCACADAPVDIHQIDALEFARLRRLSLPENSILQEGEGLRFLDTQVQFYQGTDFLLAGRILEEDTFFGAELLGSVSACPGILKALGCGQGTFRTPGTKTPFAMFLPLTADAVMPAYFGFPFD
;
A
#
# COMPACT_ATOMS: atom_id res chain seq x y z
N MET A 1 16.59 2.79 24.60
CA MET A 1 15.77 2.41 23.44
C MET A 1 16.71 2.08 22.30
N THR A 2 16.54 0.91 21.71
CA THR A 2 17.33 0.43 20.56
C THR A 2 16.42 0.16 19.38
N PHE A 3 17.00 0.17 18.18
CA PHE A 3 16.31 -0.15 16.94
C PHE A 3 17.09 -1.25 16.22
N ASP A 4 16.39 -2.28 15.76
CA ASP A 4 17.03 -3.42 15.11
C ASP A 4 16.09 -4.12 14.13
N TYR A 5 16.61 -5.11 13.42
CA TYR A 5 15.81 -6.07 12.68
C TYR A 5 15.18 -7.08 13.64
N PRO A 6 13.94 -7.52 13.41
CA PRO A 6 13.36 -8.55 14.25
C PRO A 6 14.04 -9.90 14.05
N THR A 7 14.19 -10.63 15.14
CA THR A 7 14.55 -12.05 15.12
C THR A 7 13.31 -12.92 14.87
N PRO A 8 13.46 -14.18 14.44
CA PRO A 8 12.33 -15.10 14.28
C PRO A 8 11.48 -15.25 15.56
N ALA A 9 12.11 -15.19 16.74
CA ALA A 9 11.41 -15.28 18.03
C ALA A 9 10.50 -14.07 18.31
N GLN A 10 10.71 -12.95 17.64
CA GLN A 10 9.89 -11.75 17.81
C GLN A 10 8.70 -11.67 16.84
N VAL A 11 8.63 -12.52 15.83
CA VAL A 11 7.50 -12.51 14.86
C VAL A 11 6.12 -12.61 15.52
N PRO A 12 5.90 -13.46 16.54
CA PRO A 12 4.61 -13.49 17.25
C PRO A 12 4.26 -12.15 17.91
N ILE A 13 5.27 -11.44 18.44
CA ILE A 13 5.08 -10.12 19.07
C ILE A 13 4.71 -9.09 18.01
N LEU A 14 5.30 -9.16 16.81
CA LEU A 14 4.95 -8.27 15.71
C LEU A 14 3.50 -8.48 15.26
N LYS A 15 3.04 -9.72 15.15
CA LYS A 15 1.63 -10.03 14.84
C LYS A 15 0.68 -9.43 15.89
N GLN A 16 1.02 -9.57 17.17
CA GLN A 16 0.23 -9.01 18.25
C GLN A 16 0.21 -7.48 18.23
N LEU A 17 1.35 -6.82 17.98
CA LEU A 17 1.44 -5.36 17.82
C LEU A 17 0.57 -4.88 16.67
N TRP A 18 0.63 -5.60 15.54
CA TRP A 18 -0.18 -5.30 14.36
C TRP A 18 -1.67 -5.39 14.68
N GLN A 19 -2.10 -6.54 15.21
CA GLN A 19 -3.51 -6.76 15.55
C GLN A 19 -4.04 -5.74 16.57
N THR A 20 -3.22 -5.37 17.54
CA THR A 20 -3.56 -4.33 18.53
C THR A 20 -3.67 -2.94 17.90
N ALA A 21 -2.89 -2.65 16.86
CA ALA A 21 -2.85 -1.33 16.24
C ALA A 21 -3.92 -1.13 15.17
N PHE A 22 -4.20 -2.16 14.37
CA PHE A 22 -5.00 -2.07 13.15
C PHE A 22 -6.29 -2.90 13.21
N GLY A 23 -6.33 -3.97 14.02
CA GLY A 23 -7.53 -4.82 14.15
C GLY A 23 -7.78 -5.75 12.96
N ASP A 24 -6.79 -5.91 12.08
CA ASP A 24 -6.91 -6.76 10.90
C ASP A 24 -7.20 -8.21 11.25
N ALA A 25 -7.91 -8.90 10.36
CA ALA A 25 -8.24 -10.32 10.52
C ALA A 25 -6.98 -11.21 10.54
N GLU A 26 -7.09 -12.36 11.20
CA GLU A 26 -5.95 -13.28 11.31
C GLU A 26 -5.52 -13.81 9.94
N GLU A 27 -6.45 -14.03 9.02
CA GLU A 27 -6.19 -14.47 7.65
C GLU A 27 -5.33 -13.45 6.90
N PHE A 28 -5.65 -12.16 7.02
CA PHE A 28 -4.86 -11.08 6.42
C PHE A 28 -3.42 -11.06 6.96
N LEU A 29 -3.26 -11.22 8.28
CA LEU A 29 -1.94 -11.31 8.90
C LEU A 29 -1.18 -12.57 8.43
N GLN A 30 -1.87 -13.71 8.31
CA GLN A 30 -1.27 -14.94 7.81
C GLN A 30 -0.77 -14.76 6.38
N ASP A 31 -1.59 -14.15 5.51
CA ASP A 31 -1.22 -13.86 4.13
C ASP A 31 0.01 -12.96 4.07
N PHE A 32 0.02 -11.85 4.82
CA PHE A 32 1.15 -10.95 4.87
C PHE A 32 2.44 -11.65 5.34
N PHE A 33 2.38 -12.35 6.47
CA PHE A 33 3.57 -12.99 7.05
C PHE A 33 4.08 -14.18 6.23
N SER A 34 3.24 -14.80 5.41
CA SER A 34 3.64 -15.93 4.55
C SER A 34 4.13 -15.51 3.16
N THR A 35 3.60 -14.40 2.61
CA THR A 35 3.89 -14.00 1.22
C THR A 35 4.83 -12.80 1.10
N ALA A 36 4.79 -11.86 2.04
CA ALA A 36 5.48 -10.58 1.94
C ALA A 36 6.51 -10.33 3.03
N PHE A 37 6.29 -10.81 4.25
CA PHE A 37 7.15 -10.47 5.37
C PHE A 37 8.60 -10.92 5.17
N SER A 38 9.52 -9.98 5.42
CA SER A 38 10.94 -10.24 5.54
C SER A 38 11.49 -9.49 6.76
N PRO A 39 12.23 -10.15 7.65
CA PRO A 39 12.89 -9.45 8.74
C PRO A 39 13.76 -8.28 8.28
N LEU A 40 14.38 -8.40 7.09
CA LEU A 40 15.26 -7.37 6.52
C LEU A 40 14.51 -6.12 6.01
N ARG A 41 13.18 -6.18 5.96
CA ARG A 41 12.29 -5.05 5.63
C ARG A 41 11.39 -4.66 6.80
N CYS A 42 11.80 -5.00 8.00
CA CYS A 42 11.10 -4.61 9.22
C CYS A 42 12.08 -3.97 10.20
N ARG A 43 11.69 -2.87 10.79
CA ARG A 43 12.43 -2.22 11.86
C ARG A 43 11.62 -2.30 13.14
N ILE A 44 12.24 -2.69 14.25
CA ILE A 44 11.59 -2.73 15.57
C ILE A 44 12.22 -1.71 16.51
N ALA A 45 11.39 -1.19 17.42
CA ALA A 45 11.83 -0.39 18.56
C ALA A 45 11.73 -1.23 19.84
N GLN A 46 12.81 -1.26 20.63
CA GLN A 46 12.86 -2.00 21.90
C GLN A 46 13.15 -1.04 23.06
N VAL A 47 12.42 -1.23 24.16
CA VAL A 47 12.64 -0.56 25.44
C VAL A 47 12.83 -1.63 26.51
N LYS A 48 13.97 -1.64 27.20
CA LYS A 48 14.32 -2.68 28.17
C LYS A 48 14.11 -4.09 27.62
N GLU A 49 14.62 -4.35 26.41
CA GLU A 49 14.52 -5.62 25.67
C GLU A 49 13.10 -6.02 25.22
N GLN A 50 12.09 -5.25 25.58
CA GLN A 50 10.73 -5.47 25.11
C GLN A 50 10.52 -4.78 23.75
N THR A 51 10.02 -5.50 22.75
CA THR A 51 9.61 -4.94 21.47
C THR A 51 8.32 -4.16 21.66
N VAL A 52 8.37 -2.84 21.43
CA VAL A 52 7.26 -1.91 21.69
C VAL A 52 6.79 -1.17 20.46
N GLY A 53 7.48 -1.33 19.33
CA GLY A 53 7.07 -0.74 18.05
C GLY A 53 7.65 -1.50 16.88
N MET A 54 7.00 -1.37 15.76
CA MET A 54 7.41 -1.94 14.48
C MET A 54 7.10 -0.98 13.34
N LEU A 55 7.88 -1.09 12.27
CA LEU A 55 7.63 -0.47 10.98
C LEU A 55 8.11 -1.44 9.91
N TYR A 56 7.26 -1.76 8.97
CA TYR A 56 7.57 -2.55 7.78
C TYR A 56 7.64 -1.66 6.56
N TRP A 57 8.33 -2.09 5.53
CA TRP A 57 8.27 -1.44 4.21
C TRP A 57 8.32 -2.47 3.09
N PHE A 58 7.67 -2.14 1.99
CA PHE A 58 7.79 -2.85 0.74
C PHE A 58 8.82 -2.16 -0.15
N ASP A 59 9.58 -2.95 -0.88
CA ASP A 59 10.39 -2.45 -1.98
C ASP A 59 9.46 -2.08 -3.14
N VAL A 60 9.56 -0.84 -3.56
CA VAL A 60 8.84 -0.33 -4.74
C VAL A 60 9.81 0.46 -5.61
N ALA A 61 9.42 0.74 -6.85
CA ALA A 61 10.25 1.53 -7.76
C ALA A 61 9.45 2.70 -8.33
N CYS A 62 10.16 3.80 -8.61
CA CYS A 62 9.68 4.89 -9.43
C CYS A 62 10.74 5.16 -10.51
N ARG A 63 10.38 4.93 -11.77
CA ARG A 63 11.39 4.82 -12.85
C ARG A 63 12.42 3.73 -12.50
N ASP A 64 13.71 4.10 -12.48
CA ASP A 64 14.85 3.26 -12.13
C ASP A 64 15.30 3.43 -10.66
N GLN A 65 14.57 4.21 -9.87
CA GLN A 65 14.91 4.48 -8.47
C GLN A 65 14.21 3.52 -7.53
N LYS A 66 14.98 2.95 -6.61
CA LYS A 66 14.47 2.13 -5.50
C LYS A 66 13.87 3.02 -4.43
N MET A 67 12.63 2.73 -4.04
CA MET A 67 11.90 3.45 -3.00
C MET A 67 11.31 2.48 -1.99
N ALA A 68 10.99 2.99 -0.80
CA ALA A 68 10.32 2.22 0.25
C ALA A 68 8.88 2.70 0.44
N TYR A 69 7.91 1.80 0.28
CA TYR A 69 6.55 2.04 0.74
C TYR A 69 6.45 1.61 2.19
N LEU A 70 6.40 2.60 3.10
CA LEU A 70 6.30 2.36 4.54
C LEU A 70 4.89 1.87 4.90
N TYR A 71 4.86 0.78 5.64
CA TYR A 71 3.65 0.05 5.96
C TYR A 71 3.67 -0.46 7.39
N ALA A 72 2.50 -0.68 8.00
CA ALA A 72 2.36 -1.29 9.32
C ALA A 72 3.22 -0.62 10.43
N LEU A 73 3.22 0.72 10.47
CA LEU A 73 3.84 1.46 11.57
C LEU A 73 2.97 1.37 12.82
N ALA A 74 3.43 0.63 13.81
CA ALA A 74 2.71 0.41 15.06
C ALA A 74 3.58 0.68 16.28
N VAL A 75 2.97 1.25 17.33
CA VAL A 75 3.56 1.42 18.65
C VAL A 75 2.56 0.92 19.68
N HIS A 76 3.05 0.06 20.61
CA HIS A 76 2.24 -0.51 21.68
C HIS A 76 1.52 0.60 22.46
N PRO A 77 0.21 0.47 22.76
CA PRO A 77 -0.57 1.53 23.43
C PRO A 77 0.10 2.12 24.66
N ASP A 78 0.63 1.29 25.57
CA ASP A 78 1.26 1.72 26.82
C ASP A 78 2.56 2.51 26.61
N HIS A 79 3.10 2.51 25.40
CA HIS A 79 4.33 3.21 25.04
C HIS A 79 4.10 4.39 24.08
N ARG A 80 2.85 4.73 23.78
CA ARG A 80 2.50 5.91 22.96
C ARG A 80 2.80 7.21 23.71
N GLY A 81 2.91 8.31 22.99
CA GLY A 81 3.20 9.64 23.55
C GLY A 81 4.66 9.85 24.00
N GLN A 82 5.53 8.84 23.85
CA GLN A 82 6.94 8.88 24.29
C GLN A 82 7.93 9.16 23.13
N GLY A 83 7.44 9.58 21.96
CA GLY A 83 8.27 9.87 20.79
C GLY A 83 8.83 8.66 20.06
N ILE A 84 8.39 7.43 20.39
CA ILE A 84 8.89 6.17 19.79
C ILE A 84 8.62 6.13 18.30
N CYS A 85 7.41 6.48 17.86
CA CYS A 85 7.01 6.54 16.46
C CYS A 85 8.00 7.40 15.64
N ARG A 86 8.26 8.64 16.07
CA ARG A 86 9.19 9.55 15.39
C ARG A 86 10.59 8.94 15.27
N ARG A 87 11.15 8.46 16.37
CA ARG A 87 12.51 7.89 16.39
C ARG A 87 12.62 6.62 15.55
N LEU A 88 11.58 5.78 15.54
CA LEU A 88 11.54 4.58 14.70
C LEU A 88 11.53 4.96 13.21
N MET A 89 10.76 5.97 12.83
CA MET A 89 10.75 6.47 11.46
C MET A 89 12.11 7.10 11.08
N GLU A 90 12.67 7.97 11.90
CA GLU A 90 13.97 8.59 11.66
C GLU A 90 15.07 7.53 11.49
N ASN A 91 15.13 6.54 12.40
CA ASN A 91 16.10 5.43 12.29
C ASN A 91 15.89 4.59 11.03
N THR A 92 14.63 4.35 10.65
CA THR A 92 14.32 3.61 9.40
C THR A 92 14.75 4.43 8.18
N GLN A 93 14.51 5.73 8.15
CA GLN A 93 14.92 6.60 7.04
C GLN A 93 16.44 6.64 6.85
N GLU A 94 17.21 6.71 7.94
CA GLU A 94 18.68 6.61 7.90
C GLU A 94 19.14 5.27 7.34
N LEU A 95 18.52 4.18 7.79
CA LEU A 95 18.79 2.83 7.29
C LEU A 95 18.49 2.73 5.79
N LEU A 96 17.31 3.14 5.36
CA LEU A 96 16.88 3.12 3.95
C LEU A 96 17.86 3.92 3.07
N LYS A 97 18.24 5.12 3.51
CA LYS A 97 19.25 5.94 2.82
C LYS A 97 20.58 5.21 2.68
N SER A 98 21.05 4.55 3.74
CA SER A 98 22.30 3.79 3.72
C SER A 98 22.23 2.55 2.80
N GLN A 99 21.02 2.05 2.52
CA GLN A 99 20.75 0.91 1.63
C GLN A 99 20.44 1.35 0.18
N GLY A 100 20.61 2.64 -0.15
CA GLY A 100 20.46 3.16 -1.51
C GLY A 100 19.01 3.42 -1.93
N TYR A 101 18.07 3.56 -0.99
CA TYR A 101 16.73 4.02 -1.34
C TYR A 101 16.74 5.53 -1.59
N SER A 102 16.13 5.95 -2.68
CA SER A 102 16.03 7.36 -3.08
C SER A 102 14.92 8.10 -2.34
N GLY A 103 13.88 7.40 -1.90
CA GLY A 103 12.75 8.01 -1.20
C GLY A 103 11.93 7.01 -0.41
N ALA A 104 11.11 7.54 0.49
CA ALA A 104 10.13 6.79 1.26
C ALA A 104 8.74 7.39 1.06
N LEU A 105 7.73 6.56 0.85
CA LEU A 105 6.34 6.99 0.71
C LEU A 105 5.44 6.21 1.66
N LEU A 106 4.29 6.77 1.97
CA LEU A 106 3.26 6.17 2.81
C LEU A 106 1.88 6.71 2.42
N VAL A 107 0.83 5.99 2.82
CA VAL A 107 -0.56 6.43 2.65
C VAL A 107 -1.17 6.64 4.03
N PRO A 108 -1.47 7.89 4.44
CA PRO A 108 -2.09 8.17 5.72
C PRO A 108 -3.60 7.89 5.66
N GLN A 109 -4.11 7.07 6.56
CA GLN A 109 -5.54 6.74 6.63
C GLN A 109 -6.42 7.85 7.17
N THR A 110 -5.84 8.85 7.87
CA THR A 110 -6.60 9.96 8.47
C THR A 110 -5.85 11.28 8.31
N GLU A 111 -6.57 12.41 8.35
CA GLU A 111 -5.97 13.74 8.34
C GLU A 111 -5.03 13.98 9.56
N ALA A 112 -5.33 13.38 10.70
CA ALA A 112 -4.44 13.46 11.87
C ALA A 112 -3.09 12.77 11.60
N LEU A 113 -3.11 11.61 10.95
CA LEU A 113 -1.88 10.92 10.53
C LEU A 113 -1.16 11.70 9.42
N ARG A 114 -1.88 12.29 8.47
CA ARG A 114 -1.30 13.17 7.44
C ARG A 114 -0.56 14.34 8.07
N ALA A 115 -1.17 15.04 9.03
CA ALA A 115 -0.53 16.12 9.76
C ALA A 115 0.70 15.65 10.56
N MET A 116 0.62 14.49 11.18
CA MET A 116 1.77 13.88 11.89
C MET A 116 2.93 13.58 10.92
N TYR A 117 2.67 12.95 9.78
CA TYR A 117 3.72 12.68 8.79
C TYR A 117 4.27 13.93 8.14
N ALA A 118 3.44 14.97 7.94
CA ALA A 118 3.93 16.28 7.49
C ALA A 118 4.93 16.90 8.50
N ALA A 119 4.68 16.74 9.82
CA ALA A 119 5.63 17.15 10.85
C ALA A 119 6.93 16.29 10.89
N PHE A 120 6.95 15.14 10.19
CA PHE A 120 8.13 14.31 9.97
C PHE A 120 8.82 14.59 8.62
N GLY A 121 8.36 15.60 7.87
CA GLY A 121 8.94 16.03 6.61
C GLY A 121 8.32 15.44 5.35
N TYR A 122 7.33 14.55 5.48
CA TYR A 122 6.60 14.03 4.33
C TYR A 122 5.72 15.11 3.71
N ARG A 123 5.56 15.05 2.38
CA ARG A 123 4.71 15.98 1.63
C ARG A 123 3.76 15.19 0.74
N ASP A 124 2.56 15.71 0.51
CA ASP A 124 1.64 15.12 -0.45
C ASP A 124 2.30 15.04 -1.82
N CYS A 125 2.17 13.89 -2.47
CA CYS A 125 2.79 13.65 -3.78
C CYS A 125 1.83 13.09 -4.82
N THR A 126 0.85 12.29 -4.42
CA THR A 126 -0.10 11.67 -5.35
C THR A 126 -1.54 11.99 -5.00
N THR A 127 -2.41 11.91 -5.99
CA THR A 127 -3.85 12.07 -5.85
C THR A 127 -4.57 10.95 -6.58
N VAL A 128 -5.76 10.61 -6.11
CA VAL A 128 -6.67 9.64 -6.73
C VAL A 128 -8.06 10.24 -6.93
N SER A 129 -8.86 9.60 -7.75
CA SER A 129 -10.30 9.82 -7.80
C SER A 129 -11.02 8.51 -7.52
N GLU A 130 -12.12 8.58 -6.79
CA GLU A 130 -13.00 7.44 -6.57
C GLU A 130 -14.34 7.72 -7.25
N THR A 131 -14.84 6.72 -7.95
CA THR A 131 -16.12 6.78 -8.65
C THR A 131 -17.00 5.67 -8.13
N PHE A 132 -18.11 6.05 -7.52
CA PHE A 132 -19.19 5.12 -7.20
C PHE A 132 -20.10 4.94 -8.41
N CYS A 133 -20.50 3.72 -8.69
CA CYS A 133 -21.52 3.42 -9.71
C CYS A 133 -22.37 2.22 -9.31
N ALA A 134 -23.57 2.16 -9.89
CA ALA A 134 -24.44 1.01 -9.83
C ALA A 134 -24.26 0.14 -11.09
N CYS A 135 -24.58 -1.13 -10.96
CA CYS A 135 -24.65 -2.08 -12.06
C CYS A 135 -25.65 -1.59 -13.13
N ALA A 136 -25.27 -1.74 -14.38
CA ALA A 136 -26.18 -1.50 -15.52
C ALA A 136 -25.93 -2.49 -16.65
N ASP A 137 -26.92 -2.64 -17.52
CA ASP A 137 -26.82 -3.50 -18.70
C ASP A 137 -25.97 -2.82 -19.79
N ALA A 138 -24.67 -2.90 -19.61
CA ALA A 138 -23.66 -2.37 -20.52
C ALA A 138 -22.73 -3.52 -20.95
N PRO A 139 -22.56 -3.78 -22.24
CA PRO A 139 -21.62 -4.78 -22.71
C PRO A 139 -20.20 -4.43 -22.27
N VAL A 140 -19.49 -5.37 -21.72
CA VAL A 140 -18.08 -5.24 -21.39
C VAL A 140 -17.37 -6.55 -21.69
N ASP A 141 -16.24 -6.45 -22.32
CA ASP A 141 -15.30 -7.57 -22.45
C ASP A 141 -14.38 -7.54 -21.25
N ILE A 142 -14.41 -8.60 -20.42
CA ILE A 142 -13.64 -8.70 -19.19
C ILE A 142 -13.12 -10.12 -19.00
N HIS A 143 -11.83 -10.25 -18.76
CA HIS A 143 -11.15 -11.51 -18.50
C HIS A 143 -10.36 -11.41 -17.20
N GLN A 144 -10.44 -12.46 -16.38
CA GLN A 144 -9.54 -12.59 -15.24
C GLN A 144 -8.14 -12.97 -15.77
N ILE A 145 -7.12 -12.32 -15.22
CA ILE A 145 -5.71 -12.54 -15.54
C ILE A 145 -4.93 -12.81 -14.24
N ASP A 146 -3.73 -13.34 -14.36
CA ASP A 146 -2.86 -13.55 -13.22
C ASP A 146 -2.09 -12.28 -12.84
N ALA A 147 -1.47 -12.29 -11.65
CA ALA A 147 -0.74 -11.16 -11.10
C ALA A 147 0.46 -10.73 -11.96
N LEU A 148 1.14 -11.66 -12.64
CA LEU A 148 2.29 -11.34 -13.48
C LEU A 148 1.88 -10.62 -14.76
N GLU A 149 0.80 -11.11 -15.39
CA GLU A 149 0.24 -10.45 -16.57
C GLU A 149 -0.34 -9.08 -16.20
N PHE A 150 -1.02 -8.97 -15.06
CA PHE A 150 -1.46 -7.68 -14.54
C PHE A 150 -0.30 -6.71 -14.37
N ALA A 151 0.79 -7.11 -13.71
CA ALA A 151 1.96 -6.25 -13.49
C ALA A 151 2.58 -5.80 -14.82
N ARG A 152 2.67 -6.71 -15.80
CA ARG A 152 3.18 -6.40 -17.13
C ARG A 152 2.32 -5.35 -17.85
N LEU A 153 1.01 -5.52 -17.86
CA LEU A 153 0.07 -4.58 -18.49
C LEU A 153 0.01 -3.26 -17.73
N ARG A 154 0.02 -3.32 -16.39
CA ARG A 154 0.03 -2.15 -15.52
C ARG A 154 1.21 -1.24 -15.82
N ARG A 155 2.41 -1.79 -16.00
CA ARG A 155 3.62 -1.03 -16.34
C ARG A 155 3.46 -0.22 -17.64
N LEU A 156 2.69 -0.73 -18.61
CA LEU A 156 2.41 -0.06 -19.88
C LEU A 156 1.30 0.99 -19.79
N SER A 157 0.40 0.84 -18.81
CA SER A 157 -0.81 1.66 -18.67
C SER A 157 -0.66 2.80 -17.66
N LEU A 158 0.35 2.72 -16.79
CA LEU A 158 0.56 3.71 -15.73
C LEU A 158 1.02 5.06 -16.26
N PRO A 159 0.58 6.17 -15.62
CA PRO A 159 1.16 7.49 -15.85
C PRO A 159 2.68 7.51 -15.61
N GLU A 160 3.36 8.48 -16.21
CA GLU A 160 4.79 8.67 -15.96
C GLU A 160 5.06 8.94 -14.46
N ASN A 161 6.20 8.47 -13.96
CA ASN A 161 6.59 8.57 -12.54
C ASN A 161 5.64 7.87 -11.56
N SER A 162 4.95 6.85 -12.01
CA SER A 162 4.13 6.03 -11.12
C SER A 162 4.97 5.08 -10.28
N ILE A 163 4.45 4.73 -9.11
CA ILE A 163 5.02 3.69 -8.28
C ILE A 163 4.72 2.31 -8.86
N LEU A 164 5.76 1.53 -9.06
CA LEU A 164 5.70 0.12 -9.45
C LEU A 164 5.82 -0.76 -8.20
N GLN A 165 4.85 -1.64 -8.03
CA GLN A 165 4.80 -2.64 -6.96
C GLN A 165 4.97 -4.02 -7.60
N GLU A 166 6.09 -4.64 -7.31
CA GLU A 166 6.49 -5.93 -7.87
C GLU A 166 7.00 -6.84 -6.73
N GLY A 167 7.48 -8.02 -7.07
CA GLY A 167 8.07 -8.93 -6.09
C GLY A 167 7.11 -9.34 -4.98
N GLU A 168 7.49 -9.14 -3.73
CA GLU A 168 6.67 -9.50 -2.56
C GLU A 168 5.41 -8.65 -2.43
N GLY A 169 5.46 -7.39 -2.81
CA GLY A 169 4.28 -6.53 -2.83
C GLY A 169 3.20 -7.07 -3.76
N LEU A 170 3.59 -7.50 -4.96
CA LEU A 170 2.66 -8.11 -5.91
C LEU A 170 2.12 -9.44 -5.39
N ARG A 171 2.98 -10.30 -4.80
CA ARG A 171 2.52 -11.59 -4.23
C ARG A 171 1.52 -11.39 -3.10
N PHE A 172 1.70 -10.37 -2.27
CA PHE A 172 0.73 -10.06 -1.23
C PHE A 172 -0.56 -9.49 -1.81
N LEU A 173 -0.48 -8.62 -2.81
CA LEU A 173 -1.67 -8.12 -3.52
C LEU A 173 -2.50 -9.23 -4.14
N ASP A 174 -1.86 -10.26 -4.70
CA ASP A 174 -2.50 -11.44 -5.29
C ASP A 174 -3.34 -12.24 -4.29
N THR A 175 -3.04 -12.13 -2.98
CA THR A 175 -3.90 -12.73 -1.93
C THR A 175 -5.09 -11.85 -1.55
N GLN A 176 -5.07 -10.56 -1.91
CA GLN A 176 -6.06 -9.59 -1.43
C GLN A 176 -7.06 -9.16 -2.49
N VAL A 177 -6.72 -9.27 -3.77
CA VAL A 177 -7.55 -8.82 -4.89
C VAL A 177 -7.48 -9.81 -6.06
N GLN A 178 -8.42 -9.67 -6.97
CA GLN A 178 -8.42 -10.33 -8.27
C GLN A 178 -8.07 -9.32 -9.36
N PHE A 179 -7.45 -9.81 -10.43
CA PHE A 179 -7.00 -8.98 -11.54
C PHE A 179 -7.80 -9.28 -12.79
N TYR A 180 -8.16 -8.21 -13.50
CA TYR A 180 -8.97 -8.30 -14.70
C TYR A 180 -8.44 -7.36 -15.79
N GLN A 181 -8.59 -7.78 -17.03
CA GLN A 181 -8.34 -7.01 -18.23
C GLN A 181 -9.61 -6.91 -19.05
N GLY A 182 -9.88 -5.73 -19.60
CA GLY A 182 -10.85 -5.50 -20.66
C GLY A 182 -10.21 -4.85 -21.88
N THR A 183 -11.02 -4.51 -22.87
CA THR A 183 -10.54 -3.90 -24.12
C THR A 183 -9.88 -2.54 -23.85
N ASP A 184 -10.42 -1.74 -22.93
CA ASP A 184 -9.99 -0.36 -22.64
C ASP A 184 -9.72 -0.10 -21.16
N PHE A 185 -9.56 -1.15 -20.35
CA PHE A 185 -9.24 -1.02 -18.94
C PHE A 185 -8.39 -2.17 -18.41
N LEU A 186 -7.72 -1.90 -17.32
CA LEU A 186 -7.04 -2.85 -16.45
C LEU A 186 -7.54 -2.62 -15.01
N LEU A 187 -7.94 -3.67 -14.31
CA LEU A 187 -8.60 -3.57 -13.02
C LEU A 187 -8.00 -4.55 -12.01
N ALA A 188 -7.75 -4.04 -10.81
CA ALA A 188 -7.52 -4.85 -9.63
C ALA A 188 -8.60 -4.54 -8.59
N GLY A 189 -9.24 -5.56 -8.03
CA GLY A 189 -10.31 -5.33 -7.06
C GLY A 189 -10.81 -6.60 -6.40
N ARG A 190 -11.74 -6.43 -5.47
CA ARG A 190 -12.34 -7.52 -4.71
C ARG A 190 -13.83 -7.29 -4.47
N ILE A 191 -14.55 -8.35 -4.35
CA ILE A 191 -15.93 -8.33 -3.87
C ILE A 191 -15.87 -8.14 -2.35
N LEU A 192 -16.55 -7.14 -1.87
CA LEU A 192 -16.83 -6.90 -0.46
C LEU A 192 -18.12 -7.63 -0.07
N GLU A 193 -18.59 -7.46 1.16
CA GLU A 193 -19.87 -8.01 1.61
C GLU A 193 -21.04 -7.44 0.78
N GLU A 194 -22.12 -8.22 0.69
CA GLU A 194 -23.43 -7.79 0.17
C GLU A 194 -23.40 -7.18 -1.25
N ASP A 195 -22.87 -7.91 -2.25
CA ASP A 195 -23.03 -7.53 -3.65
C ASP A 195 -22.34 -6.19 -4.03
N THR A 196 -21.30 -5.83 -3.26
CA THR A 196 -20.52 -4.60 -3.46
C THR A 196 -19.10 -4.93 -3.93
N PHE A 197 -18.64 -4.24 -4.98
CA PHE A 197 -17.29 -4.38 -5.51
C PHE A 197 -16.40 -3.18 -5.13
N PHE A 198 -15.17 -3.44 -4.75
CA PHE A 198 -14.15 -2.43 -4.58
C PHE A 198 -13.04 -2.62 -5.62
N GLY A 199 -12.99 -1.72 -6.58
CA GLY A 199 -11.90 -1.60 -7.55
C GLY A 199 -10.76 -0.79 -6.92
N ALA A 200 -9.77 -1.49 -6.38
CA ALA A 200 -8.63 -0.86 -5.72
C ALA A 200 -7.76 -0.05 -6.69
N GLU A 201 -7.70 -0.46 -7.95
CA GLU A 201 -7.09 0.31 -9.03
C GLU A 201 -7.81 0.00 -10.36
N LEU A 202 -8.33 1.02 -11.01
CA LEU A 202 -8.84 0.96 -12.38
C LEU A 202 -7.99 1.91 -13.25
N LEU A 203 -7.29 1.34 -14.21
CA LEU A 203 -6.55 2.08 -15.24
C LEU A 203 -7.32 1.98 -16.55
N GLY A 204 -7.72 3.12 -17.12
CA GLY A 204 -8.52 3.19 -18.36
C GLY A 204 -9.91 3.74 -18.15
N SER A 205 -10.88 3.24 -18.90
CA SER A 205 -12.22 3.83 -19.01
C SER A 205 -13.11 3.56 -17.80
N VAL A 206 -13.50 4.62 -17.10
CA VAL A 206 -14.51 4.56 -16.04
C VAL A 206 -15.93 4.28 -16.56
N SER A 207 -16.17 4.47 -17.84
CA SER A 207 -17.48 4.16 -18.44
C SER A 207 -17.77 2.67 -18.47
N ALA A 208 -16.75 1.83 -18.32
CA ALA A 208 -16.89 0.37 -18.21
C ALA A 208 -17.43 -0.10 -16.86
N CYS A 209 -17.34 0.72 -15.79
CA CYS A 209 -17.69 0.30 -14.42
C CYS A 209 -19.08 -0.36 -14.27
N PRO A 210 -20.19 0.18 -14.85
CA PRO A 210 -21.49 -0.46 -14.71
C PRO A 210 -21.55 -1.86 -15.33
N GLY A 211 -20.92 -2.03 -16.50
CA GLY A 211 -20.82 -3.32 -17.17
C GLY A 211 -19.90 -4.32 -16.42
N ILE A 212 -18.79 -3.83 -15.86
CA ILE A 212 -17.89 -4.62 -15.01
C ILE A 212 -18.68 -5.20 -13.83
N LEU A 213 -19.43 -4.36 -13.12
CA LEU A 213 -20.26 -4.80 -11.99
C LEU A 213 -21.24 -5.88 -12.42
N LYS A 214 -21.90 -5.73 -13.56
CA LYS A 214 -22.81 -6.74 -14.08
C LYS A 214 -22.10 -8.05 -14.37
N ALA A 215 -20.95 -8.00 -15.04
CA ALA A 215 -20.16 -9.19 -15.37
C ALA A 215 -19.63 -9.94 -14.14
N LEU A 216 -19.33 -9.19 -13.06
CA LEU A 216 -18.88 -9.75 -11.79
C LEU A 216 -20.02 -10.14 -10.85
N GLY A 217 -21.29 -9.91 -11.23
CA GLY A 217 -22.45 -10.22 -10.43
C GLY A 217 -22.64 -9.28 -9.22
N CYS A 218 -22.13 -8.05 -9.26
CA CYS A 218 -22.23 -7.07 -8.19
C CYS A 218 -23.25 -5.97 -8.55
N GLY A 219 -24.08 -5.54 -7.61
CA GLY A 219 -25.09 -4.50 -7.82
C GLY A 219 -24.52 -3.09 -7.79
N GLN A 220 -23.45 -2.89 -7.07
CA GLN A 220 -22.78 -1.59 -6.93
C GLN A 220 -21.29 -1.72 -6.67
N GLY A 221 -20.56 -0.60 -6.79
CA GLY A 221 -19.14 -0.60 -6.47
C GLY A 221 -18.51 0.78 -6.49
N THR A 222 -17.32 0.85 -5.91
CA THR A 222 -16.45 2.02 -5.95
C THR A 222 -15.16 1.67 -6.66
N PHE A 223 -14.73 2.50 -7.59
CA PHE A 223 -13.51 2.29 -8.38
C PHE A 223 -12.55 3.44 -8.16
N ARG A 224 -11.33 3.13 -7.74
CA ARG A 224 -10.24 4.08 -7.59
C ARG A 224 -9.45 4.17 -8.90
N THR A 225 -9.19 5.39 -9.34
CA THR A 225 -8.49 5.70 -10.59
C THR A 225 -7.39 6.73 -10.35
N PRO A 226 -6.40 6.84 -11.26
CA PRO A 226 -5.59 8.05 -11.33
C PRO A 226 -6.49 9.28 -11.43
N GLY A 227 -6.20 10.32 -10.62
CA GLY A 227 -7.08 11.48 -10.58
C GLY A 227 -6.54 12.61 -9.73
N THR A 228 -7.34 13.66 -9.55
CA THR A 228 -6.92 14.90 -8.90
C THR A 228 -7.78 15.30 -7.71
N LYS A 229 -8.71 14.44 -7.29
CA LYS A 229 -9.73 14.83 -6.31
C LYS A 229 -9.26 14.70 -4.86
N THR A 230 -8.57 13.60 -4.54
CA THR A 230 -8.25 13.26 -3.16
C THR A 230 -6.76 13.08 -3.00
N PRO A 231 -6.09 13.85 -2.11
CA PRO A 231 -4.71 13.57 -1.73
C PRO A 231 -4.58 12.13 -1.22
N PHE A 232 -3.54 11.43 -1.68
CA PHE A 232 -3.41 10.01 -1.41
C PHE A 232 -2.12 9.68 -0.69
N ALA A 233 -1.00 9.51 -1.40
CA ALA A 233 0.27 9.22 -0.78
C ALA A 233 1.05 10.48 -0.41
N MET A 234 1.90 10.34 0.61
CA MET A 234 2.91 11.32 0.98
C MET A 234 4.30 10.75 0.74
N PHE A 235 5.25 11.61 0.43
CA PHE A 235 6.62 11.26 0.04
C PHE A 235 7.65 12.06 0.83
N LEU A 236 8.75 11.40 1.19
CA LEU A 236 9.97 11.99 1.74
C LEU A 236 11.15 11.63 0.84
N PRO A 237 11.83 12.59 0.17
CA PRO A 237 13.07 12.31 -0.54
C PRO A 237 14.18 11.96 0.45
N LEU A 238 14.91 10.88 0.20
CA LEU A 238 16.07 10.47 0.97
C LEU A 238 17.39 10.88 0.30
N THR A 239 17.35 11.16 -1.01
CA THR A 239 18.48 11.68 -1.81
C THR A 239 18.06 12.97 -2.52
N ALA A 240 19.04 13.76 -2.96
CA ALA A 240 18.78 15.04 -3.61
C ALA A 240 18.18 14.89 -5.03
N ASP A 241 18.42 13.76 -5.68
CA ASP A 241 17.95 13.40 -7.02
C ASP A 241 16.69 12.53 -7.02
N ALA A 242 16.07 12.35 -5.85
CA ALA A 242 14.86 11.54 -5.71
C ALA A 242 13.72 12.06 -6.62
N VAL A 243 13.22 11.18 -7.48
CA VAL A 243 12.05 11.47 -8.32
C VAL A 243 10.80 11.48 -7.47
N MET A 244 10.02 12.57 -7.52
CA MET A 244 8.75 12.61 -6.83
C MET A 244 7.72 11.74 -7.57
N PRO A 245 7.08 10.77 -6.89
CA PRO A 245 6.03 9.97 -7.50
C PRO A 245 4.84 10.82 -7.92
N ALA A 246 4.31 10.57 -9.12
CA ALA A 246 3.13 11.25 -9.64
C ALA A 246 1.85 10.43 -9.42
N TYR A 247 1.97 9.11 -9.29
CA TYR A 247 0.85 8.22 -9.04
C TYR A 247 1.25 7.01 -8.18
N PHE A 248 0.39 6.69 -7.23
CA PHE A 248 0.40 5.48 -6.43
C PHE A 248 -1.05 5.14 -6.11
N GLY A 249 -1.64 4.15 -6.73
CA GLY A 249 -3.06 3.86 -6.63
C GLY A 249 -3.40 2.52 -6.00
N PHE A 250 -2.40 1.76 -5.59
CA PHE A 250 -2.58 0.39 -5.19
C PHE A 250 -1.90 0.07 -3.85
N PRO A 251 -2.27 0.75 -2.76
CA PRO A 251 -1.85 0.39 -1.42
C PRO A 251 -2.55 -0.88 -0.94
N PHE A 252 -2.08 -1.41 0.18
CA PHE A 252 -2.63 -2.62 0.81
C PHE A 252 -3.77 -2.33 1.80
N ASP A 253 -4.55 -1.29 1.58
CA ASP A 253 -5.64 -0.86 2.48
C ASP A 253 -6.98 -1.48 2.09
#